data_1582c65f34206bd52c3525c957416cdf
#
_entry.id   1582c65f34206bd52c3525c957416cdf
#
_cell.length_a   1.000
_cell.length_b   1.000
_cell.length_c   1.000
_cell.angle_alpha   90.00
_cell.angle_beta   90.00
_cell.angle_gamma   90.00
#
_symmetry.space_group_name_H-M   'P 1'
#
loop_
_entity.id
_entity.type
_entity.pdbx_description
1 polymer ?
#
loop_
_entity_poly.entity_id
_entity_poly.type
_entity_poly.pdbx_seq_one_letter_code
_entity_poly.pdbx_strand_id
1 'polypeptide(L)'
;NSEKITKDFYSGFRKEHSAFVSFISGIDDYIDEENKKKGNKDKTENKNKQWYASVMLNRLMFCYFIQKKGFLDGDYDYLQTKLEWVREHKGENQFMTFYRCFLSRLFHDGLNNPRHTDEFENIYGRIPYLNGGMFDIHKLEREYIDIDIQDDAFIRLFDFFDKWRWHLDTRITASGKDINPDVLGYIFEQYINDRAQMGAYYTKEDITEYIGRNCIVPFLMDKVKETTPKAFKTDGYVWKYLRESGDRYVFDAVKKGYSEDWRNQIPDNISIGIDTSSPKLLERRKD
;
A
#
# COMPACT_ATOMS: atom_id res chain seq x y z
N ASN A 1 -9.54 -2.36 18.76
CA ASN A 1 -9.41 -0.91 18.47
C ASN A 1 -8.92 -0.61 17.04
N SER A 2 -8.04 -1.42 16.47
CA SER A 2 -7.57 -1.25 15.07
C SER A 2 -8.75 -1.32 14.07
N GLU A 3 -9.66 -2.27 14.24
CA GLU A 3 -10.83 -2.44 13.38
C GLU A 3 -11.77 -1.20 13.39
N LYS A 4 -11.91 -0.55 14.53
CA LYS A 4 -12.69 0.69 14.62
C LYS A 4 -12.03 1.82 13.84
N ILE A 5 -10.73 2.00 14.01
CA ILE A 5 -9.94 3.01 13.28
C ILE A 5 -10.07 2.80 11.77
N THR A 6 -9.90 1.55 11.33
CA THR A 6 -10.05 1.17 9.92
C THR A 6 -11.45 1.50 9.38
N LYS A 7 -12.51 1.18 10.14
CA LYS A 7 -13.89 1.49 9.75
C LYS A 7 -14.15 3.00 9.70
N ASP A 8 -13.67 3.74 10.69
CA ASP A 8 -13.84 5.19 10.76
C ASP A 8 -13.11 5.89 9.60
N PHE A 9 -11.86 5.51 9.34
CA PHE A 9 -11.09 6.01 8.20
C PHE A 9 -11.80 5.67 6.88
N TYR A 10 -12.17 4.42 6.67
CA TYR A 10 -12.84 3.98 5.45
C TYR A 10 -14.16 4.72 5.21
N SER A 11 -14.96 4.93 6.26
CA SER A 11 -16.20 5.69 6.14
C SER A 11 -15.95 7.14 5.70
N GLY A 12 -14.93 7.80 6.28
CA GLY A 12 -14.50 9.12 5.85
C GLY A 12 -13.97 9.12 4.42
N PHE A 13 -13.10 8.18 4.10
CA PHE A 13 -12.50 8.04 2.77
C PHE A 13 -13.54 7.84 1.66
N ARG A 14 -14.60 7.06 1.91
CA ARG A 14 -15.73 6.93 0.97
C ARG A 14 -16.44 8.26 0.70
N LYS A 15 -16.61 9.11 1.71
CA LYS A 15 -17.20 10.45 1.53
C LYS A 15 -16.30 11.34 0.68
N GLU A 16 -14.99 11.29 0.94
CA GLU A 16 -14.01 12.03 0.13
C GLU A 16 -13.94 11.49 -1.29
N HIS A 17 -14.02 10.17 -1.51
CA HIS A 17 -14.12 9.59 -2.85
C HIS A 17 -15.34 10.13 -3.62
N SER A 18 -16.52 10.11 -3.01
CA SER A 18 -17.74 10.62 -3.65
C SER A 18 -17.66 12.11 -3.97
N ALA A 19 -17.05 12.90 -3.10
CA ALA A 19 -16.81 14.32 -3.35
C ALA A 19 -15.77 14.54 -4.45
N PHE A 20 -14.69 13.76 -4.48
CA PHE A 20 -13.60 13.87 -5.45
C PHE A 20 -14.09 13.67 -6.89
N VAL A 21 -15.05 12.76 -7.12
CA VAL A 21 -15.66 12.52 -8.42
C VAL A 21 -16.21 13.79 -9.05
N SER A 22 -16.79 14.70 -8.26
CA SER A 22 -17.37 15.96 -8.76
C SER A 22 -16.35 16.96 -9.28
N PHE A 23 -15.08 16.83 -8.88
CA PHE A 23 -13.97 17.69 -9.32
C PHE A 23 -13.27 17.19 -10.59
N ILE A 24 -13.60 15.98 -11.06
CA ILE A 24 -13.00 15.39 -12.27
C ILE A 24 -13.76 15.87 -13.51
N SER A 25 -13.03 16.39 -14.49
CA SER A 25 -13.51 16.76 -15.82
C SER A 25 -12.75 15.98 -16.91
N GLY A 26 -13.20 16.09 -18.16
CA GLY A 26 -12.55 15.46 -19.32
C GLY A 26 -12.71 13.95 -19.43
N ILE A 27 -13.58 13.34 -18.62
CA ILE A 27 -14.02 11.95 -18.78
C ILE A 27 -15.50 11.97 -19.14
N ASP A 28 -15.82 11.37 -20.27
CA ASP A 28 -17.21 11.26 -20.69
C ASP A 28 -17.99 10.30 -19.79
N ASP A 29 -19.23 10.67 -19.50
CA ASP A 29 -20.16 9.82 -18.79
C ASP A 29 -20.55 8.64 -19.68
N TYR A 30 -20.29 7.42 -19.21
CA TYR A 30 -20.78 6.23 -19.88
C TYR A 30 -22.33 6.25 -19.84
N ILE A 31 -22.94 6.51 -20.99
CA ILE A 31 -24.39 6.42 -21.14
C ILE A 31 -24.71 4.96 -21.43
N ASP A 32 -25.17 4.24 -20.42
CA ASP A 32 -25.67 2.88 -20.60
C ASP A 32 -26.91 2.93 -21.54
N GLU A 33 -26.75 2.44 -22.76
CA GLU A 33 -27.82 2.41 -23.76
C GLU A 33 -29.06 1.62 -23.33
N GLU A 34 -28.90 0.63 -22.42
CA GLU A 34 -30.03 -0.11 -21.84
C GLU A 34 -30.86 0.78 -20.89
N ASN A 35 -30.22 1.66 -20.12
CA ASN A 35 -30.91 2.60 -19.24
C ASN A 35 -31.57 3.75 -20.01
N LYS A 36 -31.02 4.12 -21.19
CA LYS A 36 -31.62 5.09 -22.12
C LYS A 36 -32.96 4.60 -22.65
N LYS A 37 -33.09 3.29 -22.92
CA LYS A 37 -34.34 2.67 -23.42
C LYS A 37 -35.43 2.58 -22.33
N LYS A 38 -35.04 2.62 -21.03
CA LYS A 38 -35.96 2.52 -19.88
C LYS A 38 -36.44 3.88 -19.35
N GLY A 39 -36.08 5.00 -19.98
CA GLY A 39 -36.54 6.34 -19.58
C GLY A 39 -36.01 6.87 -18.25
N ASN A 40 -35.05 6.22 -17.65
CA ASN A 40 -34.46 6.58 -16.35
C ASN A 40 -33.29 7.57 -16.57
N LYS A 41 -33.61 8.85 -16.72
CA LYS A 41 -32.64 9.92 -16.94
C LYS A 41 -31.75 10.22 -15.73
N ASP A 42 -32.07 9.72 -14.53
CA ASP A 42 -31.38 10.08 -13.27
C ASP A 42 -30.28 9.11 -12.82
N LYS A 43 -29.98 8.07 -13.60
CA LYS A 43 -28.89 7.13 -13.27
C LYS A 43 -27.87 7.03 -14.41
N THR A 44 -27.31 8.15 -14.79
CA THR A 44 -26.01 8.15 -15.48
C THR A 44 -24.95 7.86 -14.42
N GLU A 45 -24.75 6.58 -14.13
CA GLU A 45 -23.64 6.17 -13.29
C GLU A 45 -22.34 6.51 -14.02
N ASN A 46 -21.64 7.50 -13.51
CA ASN A 46 -20.37 7.96 -14.01
C ASN A 46 -19.25 6.96 -13.64
N LYS A 47 -19.35 5.72 -14.14
CA LYS A 47 -18.47 4.61 -13.78
C LYS A 47 -17.00 4.93 -14.05
N ASN A 48 -16.69 5.59 -15.16
CA ASN A 48 -15.31 5.92 -15.51
C ASN A 48 -14.72 6.98 -14.57
N LYS A 49 -15.49 8.01 -14.20
CA LYS A 49 -15.04 9.01 -13.21
C LYS A 49 -14.88 8.40 -11.82
N GLN A 50 -15.84 7.55 -11.40
CA GLN A 50 -15.72 6.84 -10.12
C GLN A 50 -14.50 5.93 -10.08
N TRP A 51 -14.25 5.20 -11.17
CA TRP A 51 -13.06 4.37 -11.28
C TRP A 51 -11.80 5.20 -11.24
N TYR A 52 -11.75 6.29 -12.03
CA TYR A 52 -10.58 7.17 -12.04
C TYR A 52 -10.35 7.85 -10.68
N ALA A 53 -11.40 8.27 -10.00
CA ALA A 53 -11.30 8.75 -8.62
C ALA A 53 -10.67 7.70 -7.70
N SER A 54 -11.07 6.43 -7.81
CA SER A 54 -10.46 5.34 -7.03
C SER A 54 -8.97 5.19 -7.34
N VAL A 55 -8.56 5.25 -8.61
CA VAL A 55 -7.15 5.21 -9.02
C VAL A 55 -6.36 6.36 -8.40
N MET A 56 -6.89 7.58 -8.52
CA MET A 56 -6.24 8.78 -7.99
C MET A 56 -6.12 8.77 -6.47
N LEU A 57 -7.21 8.44 -5.77
CA LEU A 57 -7.20 8.39 -4.32
C LEU A 57 -6.22 7.33 -3.78
N ASN A 58 -6.14 6.17 -4.44
CA ASN A 58 -5.18 5.13 -4.07
C ASN A 58 -3.73 5.59 -4.28
N ARG A 59 -3.42 6.23 -5.42
CA ARG A 59 -2.10 6.83 -5.69
C ARG A 59 -1.76 7.89 -4.65
N LEU A 60 -2.68 8.82 -4.39
CA LEU A 60 -2.45 9.91 -3.43
C LEU A 60 -2.32 9.40 -2.00
N MET A 61 -3.13 8.43 -1.58
CA MET A 61 -3.02 7.82 -0.26
C MET A 61 -1.65 7.16 -0.07
N PHE A 62 -1.16 6.45 -1.08
CA PHE A 62 0.16 5.85 -1.05
C PHE A 62 1.27 6.92 -1.03
N CYS A 63 1.20 7.95 -1.88
CA CYS A 63 2.15 9.06 -1.87
C CYS A 63 2.14 9.78 -0.51
N TYR A 64 0.97 9.98 0.07
CA TYR A 64 0.83 10.58 1.38
C TYR A 64 1.51 9.75 2.47
N PHE A 65 1.38 8.45 2.40
CA PHE A 65 2.05 7.54 3.32
C PHE A 65 3.58 7.62 3.20
N ILE A 66 4.13 7.60 1.98
CA ILE A 66 5.59 7.66 1.78
C ILE A 66 6.18 9.05 2.06
N GLN A 67 5.44 10.15 1.81
CA GLN A 67 5.92 11.47 2.22
C GLN A 67 6.05 11.60 3.73
N LYS A 68 5.08 11.07 4.51
CA LYS A 68 5.18 11.06 5.99
C LYS A 68 6.34 10.19 6.52
N LYS A 69 7.06 9.51 5.63
CA LYS A 69 8.33 8.81 5.88
C LYS A 69 9.56 9.55 5.35
N GLY A 70 9.37 10.72 4.74
CA GLY A 70 10.45 11.50 4.16
C GLY A 70 11.00 10.92 2.84
N PHE A 71 10.29 9.98 2.19
CA PHE A 71 10.76 9.39 0.93
C PHE A 71 10.57 10.30 -0.28
N LEU A 72 9.77 11.35 -0.17
CA LEU A 72 9.61 12.35 -1.20
C LEU A 72 10.49 13.57 -0.84
N ASP A 73 11.70 13.60 -1.34
CA ASP A 73 12.70 14.68 -1.17
C ASP A 73 12.98 15.07 0.30
N GLY A 74 12.71 14.21 1.26
CA GLY A 74 12.84 14.50 2.68
C GLY A 74 11.75 15.42 3.25
N ASP A 75 10.78 15.85 2.46
CA ASP A 75 9.68 16.70 2.87
C ASP A 75 8.49 15.87 3.37
N TYR A 76 8.12 16.06 4.63
CA TYR A 76 6.99 15.36 5.27
C TYR A 76 5.62 15.89 4.84
N ASP A 77 5.57 17.04 4.16
CA ASP A 77 4.37 17.68 3.62
C ASP A 77 4.50 17.95 2.11
N TYR A 78 5.29 17.11 1.42
CA TYR A 78 5.69 17.27 0.03
C TYR A 78 4.53 17.61 -0.92
N LEU A 79 3.41 16.86 -0.84
CA LEU A 79 2.26 17.10 -1.72
C LEU A 79 1.61 18.46 -1.47
N GLN A 80 1.50 18.87 -0.21
CA GLN A 80 0.96 20.17 0.17
C GLN A 80 1.91 21.29 -0.28
N THR A 81 3.20 21.16 -0.01
CA THR A 81 4.24 22.11 -0.44
C THR A 81 4.22 22.32 -1.95
N LYS A 82 4.11 21.22 -2.71
CA LYS A 82 4.08 21.29 -4.18
C LYS A 82 2.75 21.81 -4.74
N LEU A 83 1.63 21.53 -4.10
CA LEU A 83 0.33 22.13 -4.45
C LEU A 83 0.36 23.66 -4.31
N GLU A 84 0.88 24.15 -3.19
CA GLU A 84 1.04 25.59 -2.94
C GLU A 84 1.98 26.21 -3.98
N TRP A 85 3.11 25.58 -4.26
CA TRP A 85 4.03 26.00 -5.29
C TRP A 85 3.37 26.14 -6.68
N VAL A 86 2.53 25.17 -7.06
CA VAL A 86 1.80 25.23 -8.36
C VAL A 86 0.80 26.38 -8.36
N ARG A 87 0.05 26.57 -7.28
CA ARG A 87 -0.93 27.66 -7.16
C ARG A 87 -0.28 29.03 -7.24
N GLU A 88 0.87 29.23 -6.61
CA GLU A 88 1.63 30.48 -6.65
C GLU A 88 2.21 30.80 -8.04
N HIS A 89 2.71 29.78 -8.74
CA HIS A 89 3.46 29.96 -9.99
C HIS A 89 2.60 29.77 -11.25
N LYS A 90 1.50 29.05 -11.18
CA LYS A 90 0.64 28.70 -12.34
C LYS A 90 -0.79 29.20 -12.21
N GLY A 91 -1.17 29.68 -11.05
CA GLY A 91 -2.53 30.10 -10.73
C GLY A 91 -3.39 28.95 -10.21
N GLU A 92 -4.46 29.31 -9.52
CA GLU A 92 -5.39 28.37 -8.89
C GLU A 92 -6.47 27.95 -9.88
N ASN A 93 -6.77 26.65 -9.96
CA ASN A 93 -7.80 26.08 -10.81
C ASN A 93 -7.76 26.54 -12.30
N GLN A 94 -6.56 26.86 -12.79
CA GLN A 94 -6.33 27.24 -14.17
C GLN A 94 -6.07 26.00 -15.03
N PHE A 95 -5.78 26.21 -16.35
CA PHE A 95 -5.38 25.14 -17.26
C PHE A 95 -4.18 24.33 -16.75
N MET A 96 -3.30 24.96 -15.98
CA MET A 96 -2.14 24.32 -15.33
C MET A 96 -2.47 23.96 -13.88
N THR A 97 -3.49 23.13 -13.66
CA THR A 97 -3.86 22.59 -12.35
C THR A 97 -2.73 21.76 -11.74
N PHE A 98 -2.80 21.54 -10.42
CA PHE A 98 -1.88 20.64 -9.72
C PHE A 98 -1.82 19.25 -10.36
N TYR A 99 -2.96 18.73 -10.80
CA TYR A 99 -3.03 17.47 -11.52
C TYR A 99 -2.19 17.50 -12.81
N ARG A 100 -2.47 18.44 -13.72
CA ARG A 100 -1.82 18.53 -15.03
C ARG A 100 -0.37 18.99 -14.95
N CYS A 101 -0.10 19.98 -14.11
CA CYS A 101 1.22 20.60 -14.02
C CYS A 101 2.22 19.73 -13.23
N PHE A 102 1.74 19.01 -12.22
CA PHE A 102 2.62 18.36 -11.27
C PHE A 102 2.36 16.86 -11.11
N LEU A 103 1.16 16.44 -10.68
CA LEU A 103 0.91 15.05 -10.27
C LEU A 103 1.09 14.03 -11.39
N SER A 104 0.61 14.32 -12.60
CA SER A 104 0.75 13.42 -13.73
C SER A 104 2.22 13.06 -14.00
N ARG A 105 3.10 14.07 -13.99
CA ARG A 105 4.54 13.85 -14.18
C ARG A 105 5.20 13.21 -12.95
N LEU A 106 4.79 13.56 -11.74
CA LEU A 106 5.25 12.88 -10.53
C LEU A 106 5.00 11.37 -10.61
N PHE A 107 3.81 10.97 -11.05
CA PHE A 107 3.46 9.56 -11.14
C PHE A 107 4.22 8.84 -12.27
N HIS A 108 4.19 9.38 -13.48
CA HIS A 108 4.68 8.68 -14.65
C HIS A 108 6.19 8.85 -14.89
N ASP A 109 6.69 10.07 -14.74
CA ASP A 109 8.10 10.38 -14.98
C ASP A 109 8.95 10.23 -13.70
N GLY A 110 8.33 10.40 -12.51
CA GLY A 110 8.98 10.27 -11.21
C GLY A 110 8.88 8.84 -10.66
N LEU A 111 7.77 8.53 -10.00
CA LEU A 111 7.59 7.28 -9.25
C LEU A 111 7.66 6.03 -10.11
N ASN A 112 7.28 6.11 -11.38
CA ASN A 112 7.30 4.99 -12.34
C ASN A 112 8.60 4.91 -13.16
N ASN A 113 9.55 5.81 -12.97
CA ASN A 113 10.79 5.84 -13.74
C ASN A 113 12.02 5.65 -12.81
N PRO A 114 12.92 4.68 -13.07
CA PRO A 114 14.12 4.48 -12.26
C PRO A 114 15.23 5.51 -12.51
N ARG A 115 15.10 6.36 -13.51
CA ARG A 115 16.12 7.36 -13.90
C ARG A 115 15.46 8.72 -14.08
N HIS A 116 15.95 9.70 -13.36
CA HIS A 116 15.49 11.07 -13.45
C HIS A 116 16.55 11.94 -14.11
N THR A 117 16.09 12.98 -14.82
CA THR A 117 16.98 14.01 -15.39
C THR A 117 17.19 15.11 -14.35
N ASP A 118 18.30 15.87 -14.48
CA ASP A 118 18.57 17.02 -13.61
C ASP A 118 17.40 18.05 -13.63
N GLU A 119 16.77 18.22 -14.79
CA GLU A 119 15.60 19.11 -14.92
C GLU A 119 14.41 18.61 -14.10
N PHE A 120 14.19 17.30 -14.08
CA PHE A 120 13.15 16.70 -13.25
C PHE A 120 13.46 16.87 -11.76
N GLU A 121 14.69 16.55 -11.35
CA GLU A 121 15.10 16.65 -9.94
C GLU A 121 15.07 18.10 -9.42
N ASN A 122 15.34 19.10 -10.25
CA ASN A 122 15.24 20.51 -9.88
C ASN A 122 13.81 20.93 -9.49
N ILE A 123 12.78 20.32 -10.07
CA ILE A 123 11.36 20.64 -9.80
C ILE A 123 10.78 19.73 -8.73
N TYR A 124 11.03 18.42 -8.88
CA TYR A 124 10.40 17.36 -8.07
C TYR A 124 11.24 16.97 -6.86
N GLY A 125 12.55 17.25 -6.85
CA GLY A 125 13.48 16.75 -5.86
C GLY A 125 13.80 15.26 -6.05
N ARG A 126 14.33 14.63 -5.01
CA ARG A 126 14.69 13.21 -5.03
C ARG A 126 13.47 12.33 -4.81
N ILE A 127 13.03 11.68 -5.87
CA ILE A 127 11.85 10.82 -5.89
C ILE A 127 12.27 9.35 -6.02
N PRO A 128 11.77 8.41 -5.18
CA PRO A 128 12.09 7.00 -5.30
C PRO A 128 11.40 6.37 -6.51
N TYR A 129 12.05 5.39 -7.13
CA TYR A 129 11.41 4.51 -8.11
C TYR A 129 10.55 3.47 -7.40
N LEU A 130 9.29 3.35 -7.79
CA LEU A 130 8.31 2.40 -7.24
C LEU A 130 7.86 1.46 -8.35
N ASN A 131 8.50 0.30 -8.42
CA ASN A 131 8.15 -0.74 -9.38
C ASN A 131 6.91 -1.52 -8.92
N GLY A 132 5.76 -1.34 -9.56
CA GLY A 132 4.54 -2.04 -9.13
C GLY A 132 3.27 -1.75 -9.91
N GLY A 133 3.35 -1.05 -11.04
CA GLY A 133 2.20 -0.78 -11.91
C GLY A 133 1.18 0.24 -11.36
N MET A 134 1.26 0.63 -10.09
CA MET A 134 0.34 1.62 -9.49
C MET A 134 0.44 2.99 -10.17
N PHE A 135 1.66 3.35 -10.59
CA PHE A 135 1.97 4.64 -11.22
C PHE A 135 2.12 4.56 -12.74
N ASP A 136 1.82 3.41 -13.34
CA ASP A 136 1.71 3.28 -14.80
C ASP A 136 0.61 4.18 -15.35
N ILE A 137 0.77 4.62 -16.60
CA ILE A 137 -0.29 5.36 -17.29
C ILE A 137 -1.53 4.47 -17.38
N HIS A 138 -2.59 4.88 -16.69
CA HIS A 138 -3.83 4.12 -16.63
C HIS A 138 -4.56 4.16 -17.98
N LYS A 139 -5.38 3.13 -18.27
CA LYS A 139 -6.13 3.08 -19.54
C LYS A 139 -7.03 4.29 -19.76
N LEU A 140 -7.66 4.81 -18.71
CA LEU A 140 -8.49 6.02 -18.81
C LEU A 140 -7.65 7.27 -19.15
N GLU A 141 -6.41 7.37 -18.65
CA GLU A 141 -5.50 8.47 -18.99
C GLU A 141 -5.05 8.43 -20.45
N ARG A 142 -5.02 7.24 -21.07
CA ARG A 142 -4.74 7.08 -22.50
C ARG A 142 -5.96 7.38 -23.39
N GLU A 143 -7.15 7.03 -22.88
CA GLU A 143 -8.42 7.20 -23.60
C GLU A 143 -8.91 8.64 -23.53
N TYR A 144 -8.77 9.28 -22.37
CA TYR A 144 -9.26 10.62 -22.08
C TYR A 144 -8.09 11.58 -21.83
N ILE A 145 -7.51 12.12 -22.91
CA ILE A 145 -6.34 13.02 -22.82
C ILE A 145 -6.64 14.37 -22.15
N ASP A 146 -7.92 14.73 -22.05
CA ASP A 146 -8.38 15.98 -21.47
C ASP A 146 -8.76 15.87 -20.01
N ILE A 147 -8.46 14.75 -19.36
CA ILE A 147 -8.68 14.60 -17.91
C ILE A 147 -8.04 15.76 -17.16
N ASP A 148 -8.84 16.37 -16.28
CA ASP A 148 -8.37 17.36 -15.34
C ASP A 148 -9.09 17.22 -13.99
N ILE A 149 -8.43 17.71 -12.94
CA ILE A 149 -8.93 17.67 -11.56
C ILE A 149 -8.64 19.02 -10.92
N GLN A 150 -9.68 19.67 -10.42
CA GLN A 150 -9.57 20.96 -9.75
C GLN A 150 -8.72 20.86 -8.46
N ASP A 151 -7.96 21.91 -8.15
CA ASP A 151 -7.04 21.96 -6.98
C ASP A 151 -7.77 21.79 -5.67
N ASP A 152 -9.02 22.27 -5.57
CA ASP A 152 -9.87 22.13 -4.36
C ASP A 152 -10.10 20.66 -3.97
N ALA A 153 -10.08 19.73 -4.94
CA ALA A 153 -10.18 18.30 -4.64
C ALA A 153 -9.01 17.81 -3.79
N PHE A 154 -7.80 18.30 -4.10
CA PHE A 154 -6.58 17.91 -3.38
C PHE A 154 -6.50 18.59 -2.02
N ILE A 155 -6.84 19.86 -1.92
CA ILE A 155 -6.91 20.60 -0.64
C ILE A 155 -7.81 19.84 0.31
N ARG A 156 -9.03 19.53 -0.11
CA ARG A 156 -10.02 18.81 0.67
C ARG A 156 -9.52 17.41 1.09
N LEU A 157 -8.88 16.69 0.18
CA LEU A 157 -8.37 15.35 0.46
C LEU A 157 -7.21 15.39 1.46
N PHE A 158 -6.29 16.34 1.31
CA PHE A 158 -5.15 16.50 2.23
C PHE A 158 -5.62 16.92 3.61
N ASP A 159 -6.61 17.83 3.72
CA ASP A 159 -7.28 18.16 4.99
C ASP A 159 -7.90 16.92 5.66
N PHE A 160 -8.43 16.00 4.89
CA PHE A 160 -8.92 14.74 5.43
C PHE A 160 -7.77 13.86 5.92
N PHE A 161 -6.70 13.72 5.15
CA PHE A 161 -5.55 12.90 5.51
C PHE A 161 -4.79 13.43 6.73
N ASP A 162 -4.71 14.73 6.90
CA ASP A 162 -4.04 15.39 8.04
C ASP A 162 -4.75 15.17 9.38
N LYS A 163 -5.99 14.73 9.37
CA LYS A 163 -6.72 14.32 10.58
C LYS A 163 -6.22 13.01 11.18
N TRP A 164 -5.38 12.28 10.44
CA TRP A 164 -4.88 10.96 10.79
C TRP A 164 -3.36 10.97 10.94
N ARG A 165 -2.85 10.04 11.74
CA ARG A 165 -1.42 9.89 11.95
C ARG A 165 -0.91 8.69 11.16
N TRP A 166 0.01 8.92 10.22
CA TRP A 166 0.54 7.94 9.29
C TRP A 166 1.87 7.36 9.78
N HIS A 167 1.97 6.04 9.93
CA HIS A 167 3.19 5.37 10.37
C HIS A 167 3.31 3.92 9.86
N LEU A 168 4.56 3.40 9.87
CA LEU A 168 4.86 2.03 9.43
C LEU A 168 4.65 0.99 10.54
N ASP A 169 4.59 1.43 11.79
CA ASP A 169 4.48 0.53 12.93
C ASP A 169 3.05 0.00 13.03
N THR A 170 2.89 -1.31 13.06
CA THR A 170 1.60 -1.97 13.23
C THR A 170 1.10 -1.97 14.67
N ARG A 171 1.97 -1.59 15.64
CA ARG A 171 1.58 -1.48 17.04
C ARG A 171 0.55 -0.36 17.23
N ILE A 172 -0.51 -0.70 17.94
CA ILE A 172 -1.59 0.25 18.25
C ILE A 172 -1.06 1.27 19.25
N THR A 173 -1.07 2.54 18.87
CA THR A 173 -0.81 3.64 19.81
C THR A 173 -2.08 4.13 20.48
N ALA A 174 -1.95 4.87 21.56
CA ALA A 174 -3.10 5.37 22.33
C ALA A 174 -3.95 6.44 21.60
N SER A 175 -3.48 6.95 20.44
CA SER A 175 -4.15 8.08 19.76
C SER A 175 -5.48 7.74 19.11
N GLY A 176 -5.72 6.48 18.76
CA GLY A 176 -6.95 6.04 18.07
C GLY A 176 -7.14 6.61 16.66
N LYS A 177 -6.09 7.19 16.05
CA LYS A 177 -6.12 7.79 14.70
C LYS A 177 -4.95 7.32 13.84
N ASP A 178 -4.40 6.16 14.13
CA ASP A 178 -3.19 5.66 13.48
C ASP A 178 -3.53 4.93 12.19
N ILE A 179 -2.95 5.39 11.08
CA ILE A 179 -3.02 4.75 9.77
C ILE A 179 -1.70 4.02 9.53
N ASN A 180 -1.78 2.72 9.46
CA ASN A 180 -0.66 1.82 9.22
C ASN A 180 -0.86 1.04 7.89
N PRO A 181 0.08 0.19 7.46
CA PRO A 181 -0.04 -0.59 6.23
C PRO A 181 -1.27 -1.50 6.15
N ASP A 182 -1.79 -2.01 7.28
CA ASP A 182 -2.98 -2.88 7.29
C ASP A 182 -4.25 -2.10 6.91
N VAL A 183 -4.37 -0.85 7.40
CA VAL A 183 -5.46 0.04 7.03
C VAL A 183 -5.42 0.32 5.53
N LEU A 184 -4.21 0.61 4.99
CA LEU A 184 -4.02 0.82 3.55
C LEU A 184 -4.41 -0.42 2.75
N GLY A 185 -3.96 -1.61 3.17
CA GLY A 185 -4.29 -2.88 2.55
C GLY A 185 -5.80 -3.13 2.52
N TYR A 186 -6.49 -2.87 3.62
CA TYR A 186 -7.95 -2.97 3.68
C TYR A 186 -8.64 -2.03 2.69
N ILE A 187 -8.19 -0.76 2.59
CA ILE A 187 -8.75 0.20 1.65
C ILE A 187 -8.55 -0.28 0.21
N PHE A 188 -7.33 -0.68 -0.16
CA PHE A 188 -7.04 -1.21 -1.50
C PHE A 188 -7.92 -2.41 -1.83
N GLU A 189 -8.10 -3.34 -0.90
CA GLU A 189 -8.98 -4.50 -1.07
C GLU A 189 -10.44 -4.08 -1.34
N GLN A 190 -10.95 -3.06 -0.64
CA GLN A 190 -12.33 -2.59 -0.82
C GLN A 190 -12.57 -1.95 -2.20
N TYR A 191 -11.53 -1.39 -2.84
CA TYR A 191 -11.63 -0.74 -4.14
C TYR A 191 -11.27 -1.65 -5.33
N ILE A 192 -10.87 -2.91 -5.09
CA ILE A 192 -10.70 -3.90 -6.15
C ILE A 192 -12.10 -4.33 -6.63
N ASN A 193 -12.41 -4.02 -7.87
CA ASN A 193 -13.64 -4.48 -8.52
C ASN A 193 -13.61 -6.01 -8.67
N ASP A 194 -14.75 -6.65 -8.43
CA ASP A 194 -14.92 -8.11 -8.58
C ASP A 194 -13.98 -8.98 -7.74
N ARG A 195 -13.49 -8.45 -6.61
CA ARG A 195 -12.57 -9.16 -5.71
C ARG A 195 -13.04 -10.57 -5.31
N ALA A 196 -14.34 -10.74 -5.09
CA ALA A 196 -14.92 -12.03 -4.71
C ALA A 196 -14.84 -13.05 -5.85
N GLN A 197 -15.02 -12.60 -7.08
CA GLN A 197 -14.91 -13.45 -8.29
C GLN A 197 -13.46 -13.79 -8.59
N MET A 198 -12.54 -12.85 -8.37
CA MET A 198 -11.11 -13.02 -8.62
C MET A 198 -10.38 -13.70 -7.46
N GLY A 199 -11.01 -13.88 -6.30
CA GLY A 199 -10.36 -14.38 -5.09
C GLY A 199 -9.27 -13.43 -4.56
N ALA A 200 -9.34 -12.14 -4.92
CA ALA A 200 -8.34 -11.15 -4.56
C ALA A 200 -8.58 -10.62 -3.15
N TYR A 201 -7.84 -11.15 -2.20
CA TYR A 201 -7.87 -10.72 -0.80
C TYR A 201 -6.49 -10.26 -0.36
N TYR A 202 -6.45 -9.22 0.47
CA TYR A 202 -5.21 -8.75 1.08
C TYR A 202 -4.68 -9.79 2.07
N THR A 203 -3.41 -10.17 1.93
CA THR A 203 -2.80 -11.17 2.80
C THR A 203 -2.53 -10.54 4.16
N LYS A 204 -3.08 -11.12 5.22
CA LYS A 204 -2.94 -10.63 6.60
C LYS A 204 -1.51 -10.69 7.10
N GLU A 205 -1.19 -9.82 8.06
CA GLU A 205 0.14 -9.67 8.65
C GLU A 205 0.70 -10.97 9.22
N ASP A 206 -0.12 -11.74 9.94
CA ASP A 206 0.30 -13.02 10.53
C ASP A 206 0.81 -14.02 9.48
N ILE A 207 0.18 -14.04 8.29
CA ILE A 207 0.60 -14.90 7.18
C ILE A 207 1.89 -14.38 6.54
N THR A 208 1.97 -13.07 6.30
CA THR A 208 3.18 -12.47 5.69
C THR A 208 4.38 -12.55 6.62
N GLU A 209 4.16 -12.39 7.93
CA GLU A 209 5.21 -12.58 8.94
C GLU A 209 5.69 -14.03 8.98
N TYR A 210 4.76 -15.00 8.94
CA TYR A 210 5.10 -16.41 8.89
C TYR A 210 5.97 -16.73 7.66
N ILE A 211 5.57 -16.27 6.47
CA ILE A 211 6.32 -16.47 5.22
C ILE A 211 7.69 -15.78 5.33
N GLY A 212 7.73 -14.54 5.83
CA GLY A 212 8.97 -13.78 6.00
C GLY A 212 9.98 -14.53 6.87
N ARG A 213 9.56 -14.99 8.04
CA ARG A 213 10.44 -15.67 9.01
C ARG A 213 10.84 -17.08 8.60
N ASN A 214 9.96 -17.84 7.94
CA ASN A 214 10.23 -19.25 7.63
C ASN A 214 10.71 -19.51 6.20
N CYS A 215 10.54 -18.57 5.29
CA CYS A 215 10.96 -18.74 3.89
C CYS A 215 12.00 -17.69 3.49
N ILE A 216 11.68 -16.39 3.66
CA ILE A 216 12.54 -15.32 3.14
C ILE A 216 13.84 -15.20 3.94
N VAL A 217 13.75 -15.15 5.27
CA VAL A 217 14.94 -15.01 6.12
C VAL A 217 15.91 -16.20 5.93
N PRO A 218 15.47 -17.48 5.99
CA PRO A 218 16.35 -18.62 5.72
C PRO A 218 16.95 -18.59 4.32
N PHE A 219 16.16 -18.27 3.29
CA PHE A 219 16.65 -18.14 1.92
C PHE A 219 17.77 -17.11 1.79
N LEU A 220 17.58 -15.93 2.40
CA LEU A 220 18.60 -14.88 2.40
C LEU A 220 19.87 -15.32 3.15
N MET A 221 19.70 -16.03 4.28
CA MET A 221 20.84 -16.58 5.03
C MET A 221 21.62 -17.60 4.21
N ASP A 222 20.94 -18.51 3.50
CA ASP A 222 21.58 -19.49 2.63
C ASP A 222 22.36 -18.80 1.50
N LYS A 223 21.79 -17.79 0.87
CA LYS A 223 22.45 -17.00 -0.18
C LYS A 223 23.68 -16.23 0.32
N VAL A 224 23.60 -15.62 1.49
CA VAL A 224 24.73 -14.94 2.11
C VAL A 224 25.80 -15.93 2.53
N LYS A 225 25.43 -17.14 2.97
CA LYS A 225 26.38 -18.21 3.33
C LYS A 225 27.20 -18.67 2.14
N GLU A 226 26.64 -18.71 0.93
CA GLU A 226 27.40 -19.03 -0.31
C GLU A 226 28.58 -18.09 -0.52
N THR A 227 28.40 -16.79 -0.24
CA THR A 227 29.44 -15.76 -0.45
C THR A 227 30.32 -15.52 0.78
N THR A 228 29.80 -15.78 1.99
CA THR A 228 30.48 -15.46 3.27
C THR A 228 30.43 -16.64 4.25
N PRO A 229 30.94 -17.83 3.88
CA PRO A 229 30.78 -19.04 4.66
C PRO A 229 31.42 -18.96 6.07
N LYS A 230 32.47 -18.12 6.23
CA LYS A 230 33.13 -17.96 7.53
C LYS A 230 32.22 -17.38 8.63
N ALA A 231 31.28 -16.50 8.26
CA ALA A 231 30.34 -15.89 9.18
C ALA A 231 29.29 -16.90 9.73
N PHE A 232 29.08 -18.00 9.01
CA PHE A 232 28.12 -19.07 9.34
C PHE A 232 28.77 -20.31 10.00
N LYS A 233 30.05 -20.27 10.37
CA LYS A 233 30.65 -21.31 11.20
C LYS A 233 29.96 -21.35 12.56
N THR A 234 30.09 -22.50 13.29
CA THR A 234 29.42 -22.74 14.57
C THR A 234 29.59 -21.59 15.57
N ASP A 235 30.78 -20.95 15.58
CA ASP A 235 31.11 -19.81 16.46
C ASP A 235 31.11 -18.48 15.67
N GLY A 236 30.50 -18.46 14.47
CA GLY A 236 30.46 -17.30 13.61
C GLY A 236 29.50 -16.20 14.08
N TYR A 237 29.76 -14.97 13.63
CA TYR A 237 29.00 -13.79 14.06
C TYR A 237 27.50 -13.89 13.76
N VAL A 238 27.08 -14.55 12.67
CA VAL A 238 25.66 -14.70 12.31
C VAL A 238 24.91 -15.44 13.42
N TRP A 239 25.43 -16.58 13.85
CA TRP A 239 24.79 -17.38 14.91
C TRP A 239 24.83 -16.68 16.29
N LYS A 240 25.88 -15.91 16.54
CA LYS A 240 25.97 -15.09 17.74
C LYS A 240 24.85 -14.05 17.78
N TYR A 241 24.71 -13.26 16.72
CA TYR A 241 23.67 -12.23 16.64
C TYR A 241 22.25 -12.80 16.61
N LEU A 242 22.05 -13.94 15.95
CA LEU A 242 20.75 -14.62 15.98
C LEU A 242 20.35 -15.05 17.39
N ARG A 243 21.30 -15.59 18.16
CA ARG A 243 21.07 -15.94 19.58
C ARG A 243 20.80 -14.71 20.45
N GLU A 244 21.53 -13.63 20.22
CA GLU A 244 21.36 -12.37 20.96
C GLU A 244 20.05 -11.67 20.59
N SER A 245 19.54 -11.85 19.37
CA SER A 245 18.27 -11.28 18.94
C SER A 245 17.04 -12.00 19.52
N GLY A 246 17.25 -13.11 20.22
CA GLY A 246 16.19 -13.93 20.80
C GLY A 246 15.22 -14.43 19.73
N ASP A 247 13.96 -14.12 19.93
CA ASP A 247 12.86 -14.66 19.14
C ASP A 247 12.51 -13.86 17.89
N ARG A 248 13.22 -12.78 17.65
CA ARG A 248 12.87 -11.80 16.62
C ARG A 248 12.75 -12.39 15.19
N TYR A 249 13.56 -13.40 14.88
CA TYR A 249 13.63 -14.00 13.53
C TYR A 249 13.11 -15.44 13.47
N VAL A 250 12.58 -15.97 14.56
CA VAL A 250 12.06 -17.33 14.62
C VAL A 250 10.59 -17.29 14.99
N PHE A 251 9.75 -17.95 14.21
CA PHE A 251 8.32 -18.04 14.48
C PHE A 251 8.07 -18.93 15.71
N ASP A 252 7.18 -18.54 16.61
CA ASP A 252 6.94 -19.22 17.89
C ASP A 252 6.61 -20.70 17.77
N ALA A 253 5.84 -21.08 16.74
CA ALA A 253 5.50 -22.47 16.52
C ALA A 253 6.72 -23.34 16.15
N VAL A 254 7.68 -22.77 15.40
CA VAL A 254 8.93 -23.46 15.04
C VAL A 254 9.80 -23.67 16.28
N LYS A 255 9.88 -22.67 17.17
CA LYS A 255 10.59 -22.82 18.45
C LYS A 255 9.98 -23.90 19.33
N LYS A 256 8.67 -23.85 19.48
CA LYS A 256 7.92 -24.83 20.28
C LYS A 256 8.06 -26.24 19.71
N GLY A 257 8.26 -26.37 18.39
CA GLY A 257 8.52 -27.64 17.72
C GLY A 257 9.80 -28.34 18.15
N TYR A 258 10.76 -27.64 18.77
CA TYR A 258 12.00 -28.23 19.27
C TYR A 258 11.96 -28.62 20.77
N SER A 259 10.85 -28.37 21.47
CA SER A 259 10.70 -28.77 22.86
C SER A 259 10.22 -30.21 22.97
N GLU A 260 10.53 -30.88 24.11
CA GLU A 260 10.06 -32.24 24.38
C GLU A 260 8.53 -32.36 24.34
N ASP A 261 7.82 -31.28 24.73
CA ASP A 261 6.35 -31.19 24.73
C ASP A 261 5.78 -30.44 23.51
N TRP A 262 6.49 -30.45 22.40
CA TRP A 262 6.14 -29.70 21.22
C TRP A 262 4.69 -29.92 20.70
N ARG A 263 4.10 -31.10 20.90
CA ARG A 263 2.74 -31.46 20.49
C ARG A 263 1.69 -30.55 21.14
N ASN A 264 1.91 -30.19 22.41
CA ASN A 264 1.00 -29.37 23.19
C ASN A 264 1.27 -27.87 23.00
N GLN A 265 2.31 -27.53 22.27
CA GLN A 265 2.80 -26.16 22.12
C GLN A 265 2.59 -25.59 20.73
N ILE A 266 2.26 -26.42 19.72
CA ILE A 266 1.91 -25.94 18.39
C ILE A 266 0.44 -25.51 18.38
N PRO A 267 0.14 -24.23 18.04
CA PRO A 267 -1.24 -23.78 17.89
C PRO A 267 -2.01 -24.61 16.87
N ASP A 268 -3.29 -24.86 17.12
CA ASP A 268 -4.15 -25.69 16.26
C ASP A 268 -4.19 -25.22 14.81
N ASN A 269 -4.20 -23.91 14.57
CA ASN A 269 -4.18 -23.32 13.24
C ASN A 269 -2.90 -23.62 12.44
N ILE A 270 -1.81 -24.00 13.11
CA ILE A 270 -0.54 -24.37 12.47
C ILE A 270 -0.43 -25.89 12.37
N SER A 271 -1.05 -26.63 13.29
CA SER A 271 -1.08 -28.08 13.28
C SER A 271 -2.08 -28.69 12.27
N ILE A 272 -2.94 -27.87 11.66
CA ILE A 272 -3.89 -28.30 10.64
C ILE A 272 -3.15 -28.98 9.49
N GLY A 273 -3.53 -30.24 9.20
CA GLY A 273 -2.89 -31.07 8.18
C GLY A 273 -1.65 -31.83 8.65
N ILE A 274 -1.23 -31.66 9.90
CA ILE A 274 -0.19 -32.48 10.52
C ILE A 274 -0.86 -33.63 11.29
N ASP A 275 -0.68 -34.84 10.81
CA ASP A 275 -1.11 -36.02 11.56
C ASP A 275 -0.22 -36.23 12.78
N THR A 276 -0.63 -35.64 13.91
CA THR A 276 0.09 -35.74 15.18
C THR A 276 -0.10 -37.10 15.86
N SER A 277 -1.00 -37.93 15.34
CA SER A 277 -1.25 -39.29 15.86
C SER A 277 -0.27 -40.33 15.30
N SER A 278 0.44 -40.02 14.21
CA SER A 278 1.39 -40.93 13.56
C SER A 278 2.80 -40.82 14.14
N PRO A 279 3.31 -41.85 14.81
CA PRO A 279 4.67 -41.86 15.32
C PRO A 279 5.75 -41.62 14.25
N LYS A 280 5.53 -42.10 13.04
CA LYS A 280 6.48 -41.95 11.91
C LYS A 280 6.62 -40.51 11.41
N LEU A 281 5.55 -39.70 11.44
CA LEU A 281 5.61 -38.28 11.11
C LEU A 281 6.30 -37.46 12.20
N LEU A 282 6.23 -37.95 13.44
CA LEU A 282 6.91 -37.34 14.58
C LEU A 282 8.40 -37.58 14.56
N GLU A 283 8.85 -38.76 14.11
CA GLU A 283 10.27 -39.06 13.93
C GLU A 283 10.93 -38.25 12.83
N ARG A 284 10.22 -38.03 11.69
CA ARG A 284 10.72 -37.19 10.58
C ARG A 284 10.91 -35.72 10.91
N ARG A 285 10.41 -35.25 12.04
CA ARG A 285 10.61 -33.89 12.53
C ARG A 285 11.74 -33.74 13.54
N LYS A 286 12.30 -34.85 14.00
CA LYS A 286 13.47 -34.85 14.88
C LYS A 286 14.80 -34.79 14.12
N ASP A 287 14.78 -35.08 12.82
CA ASP A 287 15.90 -34.98 11.88
C ASP A 287 15.85 -33.63 11.12
#